data_d127e21fbab9e0c7be123d67e1b1ef6a
#
_entry.id   d127e21fbab9e0c7be123d67e1b1ef6a
#
_cell.length_a   1.000
_cell.length_b   1.000
_cell.length_c   1.000
_cell.angle_alpha   90.00
_cell.angle_beta   90.00
_cell.angle_gamma   90.00
#
_symmetry.space_group_name_H-M   'P 1'
#
loop_
_entity.id
_entity.type
_entity.pdbx_description
1 polymer ?
#
loop_
_entity_poly.entity_id
_entity_poly.type
_entity_poly.pdbx_seq_one_letter_code
_entity_poly.pdbx_strand_id
1 'polypeptide(L)'
;TNNSVSKVIVHHLDTNSTEKIDANVLILAIGHSSRDTFKKVYEKGLLLEPKNFSVGVRIEHLQSEINTAQYGTLTKLKLPAADYKLAYHAPSGRSCYTFCMCPGGTVMPSSSEENTIVTNGMSYFARDGKNANSAVLVNVTPEDFSSAKNPLSGIDFQKDLEEKAFILGGSNYFAPAQRFEDFDKNIKSTFIGTVEPSYKPGVTLTNLNDIMPSFVSETLKDGIKFFDNRLHGFANPDSILTGMETRSSSPVRILRDENLVSNIRGIYPCGEGAGYAGGIMSAAVDGIKCAIAAIK
;
A
#
# COMPACT_ATOMS: atom_id res chain seq x y z
N THR A 1 -8.85 15.59 36.11
CA THR A 1 -8.22 16.03 34.83
C THR A 1 -9.20 15.68 33.71
N ASN A 2 -9.74 16.72 33.07
CA ASN A 2 -10.60 16.53 31.89
C ASN A 2 -9.75 15.83 30.78
N ASN A 3 -10.23 14.67 30.30
CA ASN A 3 -9.60 13.94 29.20
C ASN A 3 -9.90 14.67 27.88
N SER A 4 -9.27 15.83 27.69
CA SER A 4 -9.47 16.72 26.54
C SER A 4 -8.17 17.36 26.09
N VAL A 5 -8.06 17.64 24.80
CA VAL A 5 -6.94 18.43 24.26
C VAL A 5 -7.06 19.88 24.72
N SER A 6 -5.98 20.48 25.13
CA SER A 6 -5.90 21.90 25.49
C SER A 6 -4.73 22.59 24.82
N LYS A 7 -3.69 21.86 24.45
CA LYS A 7 -2.49 22.37 23.79
C LYS A 7 -1.86 21.33 22.89
N VAL A 8 -1.25 21.80 21.82
CA VAL A 8 -0.32 21.03 20.98
C VAL A 8 1.09 21.55 21.25
N ILE A 9 2.01 20.64 21.51
CA ILE A 9 3.42 20.96 21.69
C ILE A 9 4.15 20.60 20.40
N VAL A 10 4.68 21.63 19.73
CA VAL A 10 5.43 21.48 18.49
C VAL A 10 6.92 21.60 18.80
N HIS A 11 7.70 20.61 18.36
CA HIS A 11 9.15 20.65 18.40
C HIS A 11 9.70 20.94 17.01
N HIS A 12 10.38 22.07 16.85
CA HIS A 12 11.02 22.49 15.61
C HIS A 12 12.40 21.83 15.51
N LEU A 13 12.56 20.89 14.57
CA LEU A 13 13.79 20.08 14.45
C LEU A 13 15.00 20.89 13.96
N ASP A 14 14.78 21.89 13.13
CA ASP A 14 15.80 22.78 12.58
C ASP A 14 16.42 23.74 13.62
N THR A 15 15.58 24.24 14.53
CA THR A 15 15.99 25.19 15.57
C THR A 15 16.14 24.56 16.95
N ASN A 16 15.75 23.30 17.10
CA ASN A 16 15.66 22.58 18.38
C ASN A 16 14.83 23.34 19.44
N SER A 17 13.87 24.13 18.99
CA SER A 17 12.98 24.92 19.83
C SER A 17 11.63 24.23 20.03
N THR A 18 10.91 24.60 21.07
CA THR A 18 9.59 24.05 21.37
C THR A 18 8.57 25.19 21.47
N GLU A 19 7.47 25.03 20.76
CA GLU A 19 6.31 25.94 20.78
C GLU A 19 5.10 25.24 21.42
N LYS A 20 4.31 25.98 22.18
CA LYS A 20 3.03 25.52 22.73
C LYS A 20 1.90 26.30 22.08
N ILE A 21 1.02 25.59 21.38
CA ILE A 21 -0.14 26.15 20.69
C ILE A 21 -1.39 25.75 21.48
N ASP A 22 -2.14 26.73 21.97
CA ASP A 22 -3.43 26.48 22.62
C ASP A 22 -4.43 25.96 21.56
N ALA A 23 -5.04 24.81 21.82
CA ALA A 23 -5.95 24.16 20.90
C ALA A 23 -7.03 23.37 21.65
N ASN A 24 -8.29 23.65 21.33
CA ASN A 24 -9.45 22.90 21.84
C ASN A 24 -9.92 21.83 20.82
N VAL A 25 -9.46 21.94 19.57
CA VAL A 25 -9.76 21.03 18.47
C VAL A 25 -8.46 20.65 17.77
N LEU A 26 -8.27 19.36 17.55
CA LEU A 26 -7.16 18.79 16.79
C LEU A 26 -7.70 17.78 15.79
N ILE A 27 -7.58 18.04 14.49
CA ILE A 27 -7.86 17.08 13.43
C ILE A 27 -6.58 16.27 13.19
N LEU A 28 -6.62 14.99 13.49
CA LEU A 28 -5.48 14.09 13.40
C LEU A 28 -5.50 13.36 12.05
N ALA A 29 -4.89 13.94 11.01
CA ALA A 29 -4.89 13.47 9.63
C ALA A 29 -3.48 13.03 9.18
N ILE A 30 -2.87 12.09 9.89
CA ILE A 30 -1.44 11.76 9.84
C ILE A 30 -1.03 10.85 8.67
N GLY A 31 -1.98 10.27 7.91
CA GLY A 31 -1.69 9.23 6.93
C GLY A 31 -1.26 7.90 7.55
N HIS A 32 -1.14 6.86 6.71
CA HIS A 32 -0.86 5.50 7.22
C HIS A 32 0.63 5.21 7.48
N SER A 33 1.54 6.06 7.01
CA SER A 33 2.99 5.83 7.13
C SER A 33 3.64 6.49 8.36
N SER A 34 2.87 7.25 9.16
CA SER A 34 3.36 7.95 10.36
C SER A 34 3.44 7.01 11.57
N ARG A 35 4.26 5.96 11.48
CA ARG A 35 4.34 4.88 12.47
C ARG A 35 4.80 5.36 13.84
N ASP A 36 5.73 6.30 13.89
CA ASP A 36 6.17 6.99 15.10
C ASP A 36 5.02 7.73 15.78
N THR A 37 4.17 8.41 15.01
CA THR A 37 3.00 9.10 15.51
C THR A 37 1.95 8.13 16.05
N PHE A 38 1.68 6.99 15.39
CA PHE A 38 0.79 5.96 15.93
C PHE A 38 1.26 5.46 17.29
N LYS A 39 2.55 5.19 17.43
CA LYS A 39 3.15 4.79 18.71
C LYS A 39 2.95 5.89 19.76
N LYS A 40 3.20 7.14 19.40
CA LYS A 40 3.06 8.29 20.30
C LYS A 40 1.62 8.52 20.78
N VAL A 41 0.64 8.47 19.86
CA VAL A 41 -0.77 8.67 20.24
C VAL A 41 -1.29 7.51 21.08
N TYR A 42 -0.82 6.28 20.83
CA TYR A 42 -1.12 5.11 21.66
C TYR A 42 -0.55 5.26 23.06
N GLU A 43 0.73 5.65 23.20
CA GLU A 43 1.37 5.94 24.50
C GLU A 43 0.66 7.07 25.28
N LYS A 44 0.00 7.98 24.57
CA LYS A 44 -0.80 9.07 25.16
C LYS A 44 -2.24 8.67 25.48
N GLY A 45 -2.59 7.41 25.28
CA GLY A 45 -3.87 6.86 25.70
C GLY A 45 -5.01 7.00 24.68
N LEU A 46 -4.71 7.31 23.39
CA LEU A 46 -5.71 7.15 22.35
C LEU A 46 -6.03 5.66 22.19
N LEU A 47 -7.32 5.34 22.05
CA LEU A 47 -7.76 3.99 21.81
C LEU A 47 -7.55 3.62 20.33
N LEU A 48 -6.78 2.57 20.11
CA LEU A 48 -6.48 2.02 18.80
C LEU A 48 -6.93 0.56 18.74
N GLU A 49 -7.29 0.11 17.54
CA GLU A 49 -7.55 -1.30 17.26
C GLU A 49 -6.79 -1.76 16.00
N PRO A 50 -6.43 -3.05 15.90
CA PRO A 50 -5.87 -3.59 14.67
C PRO A 50 -6.96 -3.61 13.59
N LYS A 51 -6.56 -3.37 12.35
CA LYS A 51 -7.46 -3.29 11.20
C LYS A 51 -6.94 -4.18 10.07
N ASN A 52 -7.87 -4.78 9.32
CA ASN A 52 -7.54 -5.48 8.07
C ASN A 52 -6.87 -4.52 7.09
N PHE A 53 -5.83 -5.00 6.41
CA PHE A 53 -5.13 -4.32 5.34
C PHE A 53 -4.78 -5.31 4.23
N SER A 54 -3.95 -4.94 3.27
CA SER A 54 -3.52 -5.85 2.22
C SER A 54 -2.06 -5.62 1.89
N VAL A 55 -1.38 -6.70 1.52
CA VAL A 55 0.01 -6.69 1.09
C VAL A 55 0.18 -7.50 -0.20
N GLY A 56 1.23 -7.21 -0.94
CA GLY A 56 1.54 -7.95 -2.16
C GLY A 56 2.71 -7.35 -2.91
N VAL A 57 2.58 -7.30 -4.21
CA VAL A 57 3.62 -6.86 -5.14
C VAL A 57 3.07 -5.87 -6.15
N ARG A 58 3.95 -5.14 -6.81
CA ARG A 58 3.64 -4.35 -7.99
C ARG A 58 3.93 -5.20 -9.23
N ILE A 59 2.93 -5.43 -10.08
CA ILE A 59 3.08 -6.14 -11.36
C ILE A 59 3.23 -5.13 -12.50
N GLU A 60 4.15 -5.40 -13.44
CA GLU A 60 4.35 -4.63 -14.66
C GLU A 60 4.08 -5.48 -15.90
N HIS A 61 3.41 -4.88 -16.88
CA HIS A 61 3.15 -5.41 -18.23
C HIS A 61 3.55 -4.36 -19.26
N LEU A 62 3.72 -4.72 -20.51
CA LEU A 62 3.78 -3.73 -21.60
C LEU A 62 2.41 -3.06 -21.73
N GLN A 63 2.36 -1.71 -21.75
CA GLN A 63 1.10 -0.98 -21.94
C GLN A 63 0.41 -1.35 -23.26
N SER A 64 1.18 -1.66 -24.30
CA SER A 64 0.64 -2.11 -25.60
C SER A 64 -0.13 -3.44 -25.49
N GLU A 65 0.31 -4.37 -24.65
CA GLU A 65 -0.40 -5.64 -24.41
C GLU A 65 -1.71 -5.38 -23.67
N ILE A 66 -1.71 -4.53 -22.65
CA ILE A 66 -2.92 -4.14 -21.92
C ILE A 66 -3.90 -3.41 -22.85
N ASN A 67 -3.42 -2.49 -23.70
CA ASN A 67 -4.27 -1.85 -24.69
C ASN A 67 -4.90 -2.87 -25.63
N THR A 68 -4.13 -3.85 -26.10
CA THR A 68 -4.64 -4.89 -27.01
C THR A 68 -5.68 -5.77 -26.31
N ALA A 69 -5.44 -6.15 -25.06
CA ALA A 69 -6.37 -6.96 -24.29
C ALA A 69 -7.69 -6.23 -24.02
N GLN A 70 -7.65 -4.92 -23.76
CA GLN A 70 -8.85 -4.11 -23.47
C GLN A 70 -9.61 -3.65 -24.73
N TYR A 71 -8.88 -3.25 -25.77
CA TYR A 71 -9.46 -2.59 -26.94
C TYR A 71 -9.58 -3.50 -28.17
N GLY A 72 -8.86 -4.64 -28.19
CA GLY A 72 -8.88 -5.57 -29.32
C GLY A 72 -8.49 -4.87 -30.64
N THR A 73 -9.34 -4.99 -31.65
CA THR A 73 -9.12 -4.37 -32.98
C THR A 73 -9.21 -2.85 -32.98
N LEU A 74 -9.76 -2.24 -31.92
CA LEU A 74 -9.90 -0.77 -31.77
C LEU A 74 -8.58 -0.08 -31.41
N THR A 75 -7.51 -0.81 -31.15
CA THR A 75 -6.16 -0.25 -30.91
C THR A 75 -5.64 0.64 -32.07
N LYS A 76 -6.25 0.53 -33.28
CA LYS A 76 -5.94 1.41 -34.41
C LYS A 76 -6.47 2.85 -34.23
N LEU A 77 -7.39 3.05 -33.29
CA LEU A 77 -7.90 4.38 -32.93
C LEU A 77 -6.99 5.02 -31.88
N LYS A 78 -6.95 6.35 -31.85
CA LYS A 78 -6.29 7.10 -30.75
C LYS A 78 -7.13 7.02 -29.49
N LEU A 79 -7.03 5.90 -28.77
CA LEU A 79 -7.65 5.71 -27.48
C LEU A 79 -6.63 6.06 -26.37
N PRO A 80 -7.09 6.47 -25.18
CA PRO A 80 -6.20 6.66 -24.02
C PRO A 80 -5.54 5.33 -23.63
N ALA A 81 -4.44 5.40 -22.90
CA ALA A 81 -3.82 4.20 -22.34
C ALA A 81 -4.85 3.43 -21.49
N ALA A 82 -5.03 2.13 -21.79
CA ALA A 82 -6.01 1.29 -21.14
C ALA A 82 -5.66 1.07 -19.66
N ASP A 83 -6.69 1.02 -18.83
CA ASP A 83 -6.61 0.66 -17.43
C ASP A 83 -7.42 -0.60 -17.12
N TYR A 84 -7.31 -1.12 -15.91
CA TYR A 84 -8.06 -2.27 -15.45
C TYR A 84 -8.29 -2.26 -13.93
N LYS A 85 -9.32 -2.97 -13.50
CA LYS A 85 -9.62 -3.27 -12.11
C LYS A 85 -10.13 -4.70 -12.02
N LEU A 86 -9.36 -5.55 -11.32
CA LEU A 86 -9.60 -6.99 -11.24
C LEU A 86 -9.68 -7.42 -9.78
N ALA A 87 -10.54 -8.41 -9.50
CA ALA A 87 -10.68 -9.01 -8.18
C ALA A 87 -10.93 -10.51 -8.30
N TYR A 88 -10.38 -11.25 -7.37
CA TYR A 88 -10.50 -12.70 -7.23
C TYR A 88 -10.79 -13.06 -5.77
N HIS A 89 -11.71 -13.96 -5.56
CA HIS A 89 -12.01 -14.55 -4.26
C HIS A 89 -11.60 -16.01 -4.28
N ALA A 90 -10.54 -16.32 -3.54
CA ALA A 90 -10.02 -17.66 -3.45
C ALA A 90 -10.96 -18.58 -2.62
N PRO A 91 -11.00 -19.90 -2.91
CA PRO A 91 -11.75 -20.86 -2.09
C PRO A 91 -11.33 -20.87 -0.60
N SER A 92 -10.12 -20.45 -0.29
CA SER A 92 -9.61 -20.26 1.08
C SER A 92 -10.27 -19.12 1.86
N GLY A 93 -11.14 -18.31 1.21
CA GLY A 93 -11.74 -17.10 1.77
C GLY A 93 -10.85 -15.86 1.62
N ARG A 94 -9.65 -15.99 1.05
CA ARG A 94 -8.77 -14.85 0.75
C ARG A 94 -9.23 -14.12 -0.50
N SER A 95 -8.99 -12.81 -0.53
CA SER A 95 -9.21 -11.99 -1.72
C SER A 95 -7.88 -11.54 -2.29
N CYS A 96 -7.76 -11.60 -3.62
CA CYS A 96 -6.69 -10.99 -4.39
C CYS A 96 -7.29 -9.94 -5.31
N TYR A 97 -6.68 -8.76 -5.41
CA TYR A 97 -7.23 -7.68 -6.25
C TYR A 97 -6.13 -6.74 -6.75
N THR A 98 -6.41 -6.08 -7.89
CA THR A 98 -5.55 -5.02 -8.39
C THR A 98 -5.92 -3.69 -7.72
N PHE A 99 -4.91 -2.90 -7.41
CA PHE A 99 -5.09 -1.61 -6.75
C PHE A 99 -4.15 -0.56 -7.34
N CYS A 100 -4.63 0.70 -7.40
CA CYS A 100 -3.85 1.84 -7.87
C CYS A 100 -3.12 1.56 -9.18
N MET A 101 -3.88 1.10 -10.20
CA MET A 101 -3.36 0.83 -11.54
C MET A 101 -2.88 2.14 -12.18
N CYS A 102 -1.69 2.09 -12.76
CA CYS A 102 -0.98 3.20 -13.36
C CYS A 102 -0.73 2.93 -14.85
N PRO A 103 -1.63 3.37 -15.76
CA PRO A 103 -1.43 3.21 -17.20
C PRO A 103 -0.24 4.05 -17.67
N GLY A 104 0.59 3.49 -18.58
CA GLY A 104 1.80 4.17 -19.07
C GLY A 104 2.68 4.69 -17.93
N GLY A 105 2.78 3.93 -16.84
CA GLY A 105 3.40 4.36 -15.60
C GLY A 105 4.67 3.60 -15.25
N THR A 106 5.23 3.95 -14.10
CA THR A 106 6.44 3.35 -13.55
C THR A 106 6.20 2.88 -12.12
N VAL A 107 6.93 1.86 -11.70
CA VAL A 107 7.04 1.46 -10.29
C VAL A 107 7.98 2.41 -9.57
N MET A 108 7.57 2.89 -8.41
CA MET A 108 8.29 3.93 -7.65
C MET A 108 8.67 3.43 -6.25
N PRO A 109 9.83 3.86 -5.71
CA PRO A 109 10.15 3.68 -4.30
C PRO A 109 9.22 4.53 -3.43
N SER A 110 8.73 3.95 -2.34
CA SER A 110 7.79 4.60 -1.42
C SER A 110 8.14 4.35 0.05
N SER A 111 9.37 3.96 0.34
CA SER A 111 9.86 3.76 1.71
C SER A 111 9.93 5.09 2.46
N SER A 112 9.49 5.09 3.72
CA SER A 112 9.59 6.24 4.63
C SER A 112 10.44 5.95 5.87
N GLU A 113 11.02 4.75 5.96
CA GLU A 113 11.93 4.32 7.01
C GLU A 113 13.21 3.78 6.38
N GLU A 114 14.31 3.93 7.10
CA GLU A 114 15.62 3.42 6.66
C GLU A 114 15.62 1.89 6.60
N ASN A 115 16.40 1.33 5.68
CA ASN A 115 16.59 -0.11 5.51
C ASN A 115 15.28 -0.87 5.24
N THR A 116 14.34 -0.23 4.53
CA THR A 116 13.08 -0.83 4.08
C THR A 116 12.88 -0.64 2.59
N ILE A 117 12.19 -1.57 1.93
CA ILE A 117 11.67 -1.42 0.57
C ILE A 117 10.16 -1.45 0.60
N VAL A 118 9.57 -0.39 0.07
CA VAL A 118 8.14 -0.29 -0.23
C VAL A 118 7.98 0.18 -1.66
N THR A 119 7.17 -0.52 -2.44
CA THR A 119 6.85 -0.14 -3.82
C THR A 119 5.49 0.55 -3.90
N ASN A 120 5.38 1.43 -4.87
CA ASN A 120 4.12 2.05 -5.31
C ASN A 120 4.20 2.28 -6.83
N GLY A 121 3.18 2.84 -7.45
CA GLY A 121 3.16 3.16 -8.86
C GLY A 121 2.75 4.59 -9.12
N MET A 122 3.20 5.11 -10.26
CA MET A 122 2.86 6.46 -10.70
C MET A 122 2.80 6.52 -12.22
N SER A 123 1.88 7.31 -12.77
CA SER A 123 1.85 7.68 -14.18
C SER A 123 2.15 9.16 -14.33
N TYR A 124 2.88 9.52 -15.38
CA TYR A 124 2.89 10.89 -15.84
C TYR A 124 1.52 11.28 -16.40
N PHE A 125 1.25 12.57 -16.49
CA PHE A 125 -0.02 13.07 -17.02
C PHE A 125 -0.35 12.52 -18.42
N ALA A 126 0.66 12.40 -19.28
CA ALA A 126 0.50 11.87 -20.65
C ALA A 126 0.16 10.38 -20.71
N ARG A 127 0.47 9.60 -19.66
CA ARG A 127 0.26 8.15 -19.59
C ARG A 127 0.86 7.39 -20.78
N ASP A 128 2.01 7.85 -21.26
CA ASP A 128 2.67 7.40 -22.49
C ASP A 128 3.93 6.54 -22.23
N GLY A 129 4.12 6.11 -21.00
CA GLY A 129 5.21 5.21 -20.65
C GLY A 129 5.05 3.81 -21.25
N LYS A 130 6.17 3.09 -21.36
CA LYS A 130 6.25 1.75 -21.98
C LYS A 130 5.42 0.72 -21.21
N ASN A 131 5.39 0.80 -19.88
CA ASN A 131 4.73 -0.16 -19.02
C ASN A 131 3.40 0.35 -18.45
N ALA A 132 2.50 -0.58 -18.22
CA ALA A 132 1.38 -0.46 -17.29
C ALA A 132 1.77 -1.15 -15.98
N ASN A 133 1.38 -0.62 -14.83
CA ASN A 133 1.60 -1.33 -13.58
C ASN A 133 0.40 -1.19 -12.61
N SER A 134 0.26 -2.16 -11.72
CA SER A 134 -0.68 -2.09 -10.59
C SER A 134 -0.14 -2.87 -9.39
N ALA A 135 -0.57 -2.51 -8.20
CA ALA A 135 -0.47 -3.43 -7.08
C ALA A 135 -1.36 -4.66 -7.34
N VAL A 136 -0.88 -5.83 -6.96
CA VAL A 136 -1.67 -7.05 -6.79
C VAL A 136 -1.56 -7.42 -5.33
N LEU A 137 -2.68 -7.34 -4.61
CA LEU A 137 -2.74 -7.35 -3.17
C LEU A 137 -3.61 -8.49 -2.65
N VAL A 138 -3.20 -9.06 -1.53
CA VAL A 138 -3.93 -10.08 -0.77
C VAL A 138 -4.32 -9.50 0.59
N ASN A 139 -5.55 -9.74 1.03
CA ASN A 139 -6.03 -9.28 2.32
C ASN A 139 -5.31 -9.99 3.48
N VAL A 140 -4.98 -9.20 4.49
CA VAL A 140 -4.39 -9.63 5.77
C VAL A 140 -5.32 -9.21 6.88
N THR A 141 -5.58 -10.12 7.81
CA THR A 141 -6.46 -9.91 8.95
C THR A 141 -5.67 -9.94 10.27
N PRO A 142 -6.22 -9.46 11.39
CA PRO A 142 -5.53 -9.50 12.68
C PRO A 142 -5.13 -10.91 13.14
N GLU A 143 -5.77 -11.96 12.60
CA GLU A 143 -5.44 -13.35 12.89
C GLU A 143 -4.12 -13.79 12.23
N ASP A 144 -3.65 -13.07 11.21
CA ASP A 144 -2.42 -13.38 10.48
C ASP A 144 -1.17 -12.81 11.14
N PHE A 145 -1.33 -11.78 11.97
CA PHE A 145 -0.23 -11.16 12.71
C PHE A 145 -0.48 -11.29 14.21
N SER A 146 0.39 -12.00 14.86
CA SER A 146 0.24 -12.45 16.25
C SER A 146 0.10 -11.32 17.26
N SER A 147 -1.06 -11.05 17.69
CA SER A 147 -1.49 -10.49 18.95
C SER A 147 -2.65 -9.51 18.78
N ALA A 148 -3.86 -10.01 18.86
CA ALA A 148 -5.07 -9.19 19.00
C ALA A 148 -5.03 -8.20 20.20
N LYS A 149 -4.00 -8.30 21.05
CA LYS A 149 -3.77 -7.44 22.21
C LYS A 149 -2.93 -6.19 21.90
N ASN A 150 -2.09 -6.22 20.86
CA ASN A 150 -1.29 -5.06 20.46
C ASN A 150 -1.88 -4.44 19.19
N PRO A 151 -2.52 -3.26 19.27
CA PRO A 151 -3.12 -2.63 18.10
C PRO A 151 -2.09 -2.22 17.02
N LEU A 152 -0.82 -2.18 17.35
CA LEU A 152 0.28 -1.82 16.42
C LEU A 152 0.91 -3.04 15.73
N SER A 153 0.51 -4.27 16.05
CA SER A 153 1.11 -5.49 15.50
C SER A 153 1.02 -5.60 13.96
N GLY A 154 0.00 -5.00 13.34
CA GLY A 154 -0.08 -4.90 11.88
C GLY A 154 1.01 -4.01 11.27
N ILE A 155 1.48 -2.99 12.00
CA ILE A 155 2.65 -2.17 11.62
C ILE A 155 3.92 -3.03 11.64
N ASP A 156 4.09 -3.85 12.68
CA ASP A 156 5.26 -4.73 12.82
C ASP A 156 5.28 -5.78 11.69
N PHE A 157 4.12 -6.32 11.33
CA PHE A 157 3.98 -7.24 10.20
C PHE A 157 4.40 -6.59 8.85
N GLN A 158 3.94 -5.36 8.58
CA GLN A 158 4.35 -4.63 7.38
C GLN A 158 5.86 -4.39 7.38
N LYS A 159 6.41 -3.96 8.51
CA LYS A 159 7.82 -3.62 8.66
C LYS A 159 8.73 -4.83 8.44
N ASP A 160 8.36 -5.99 8.98
CA ASP A 160 9.09 -7.25 8.75
C ASP A 160 9.20 -7.59 7.25
N LEU A 161 8.12 -7.44 6.49
CA LEU A 161 8.14 -7.65 5.04
C LEU A 161 9.02 -6.62 4.31
N GLU A 162 8.96 -5.36 4.72
CA GLU A 162 9.73 -4.25 4.14
C GLU A 162 11.24 -4.40 4.38
N GLU A 163 11.63 -4.82 5.58
CA GLU A 163 13.03 -5.10 5.96
C GLU A 163 13.56 -6.34 5.22
N LYS A 164 12.78 -7.41 5.15
CA LYS A 164 13.11 -8.61 4.36
C LYS A 164 13.29 -8.27 2.88
N ALA A 165 12.43 -7.41 2.33
CA ALA A 165 12.56 -6.94 0.96
C ALA A 165 13.84 -6.14 0.73
N PHE A 166 14.24 -5.28 1.69
CA PHE A 166 15.50 -4.55 1.62
C PHE A 166 16.71 -5.50 1.61
N ILE A 167 16.74 -6.49 2.50
CA ILE A 167 17.82 -7.48 2.56
C ILE A 167 17.86 -8.31 1.26
N LEU A 168 16.71 -8.80 0.80
CA LEU A 168 16.62 -9.61 -0.42
C LEU A 168 17.01 -8.81 -1.67
N GLY A 169 16.73 -7.50 -1.69
CA GLY A 169 17.15 -6.57 -2.74
C GLY A 169 18.65 -6.29 -2.79
N GLY A 170 19.42 -6.68 -1.76
CA GLY A 170 20.87 -6.51 -1.67
C GLY A 170 21.30 -5.38 -0.75
N SER A 171 20.44 -4.89 0.14
CA SER A 171 20.70 -3.85 1.15
C SER A 171 21.24 -2.53 0.57
N ASN A 172 20.79 -2.18 -0.62
CA ASN A 172 21.23 -1.00 -1.38
C ASN A 172 20.08 -0.21 -2.03
N TYR A 173 18.85 -0.43 -1.54
CA TYR A 173 17.60 0.13 -2.06
C TYR A 173 17.20 -0.32 -3.49
N PHE A 174 17.86 -1.34 -4.05
CA PHE A 174 17.33 -2.07 -5.19
C PHE A 174 16.15 -2.92 -4.71
N ALA A 175 15.04 -2.87 -5.44
CA ALA A 175 13.88 -3.67 -5.07
C ALA A 175 14.04 -5.13 -5.51
N PRO A 176 13.67 -6.12 -4.69
CA PRO A 176 13.61 -7.49 -5.14
C PRO A 176 12.54 -7.64 -6.22
N ALA A 177 12.87 -8.29 -7.31
CA ALA A 177 11.97 -8.51 -8.44
C ALA A 177 12.06 -9.93 -8.99
N GLN A 178 10.99 -10.36 -9.63
CA GLN A 178 10.87 -11.71 -10.18
C GLN A 178 9.95 -11.72 -11.38
N ARG A 179 10.25 -12.51 -12.42
CA ARG A 179 9.33 -12.80 -13.50
C ARG A 179 8.16 -13.64 -12.96
N PHE A 180 6.97 -13.43 -13.49
CA PHE A 180 5.78 -14.16 -13.02
C PHE A 180 5.93 -15.69 -13.20
N GLU A 181 6.47 -16.15 -14.32
CA GLU A 181 6.71 -17.59 -14.55
C GLU A 181 7.58 -18.22 -13.46
N ASP A 182 8.64 -17.54 -13.06
CA ASP A 182 9.58 -18.01 -12.04
C ASP A 182 8.95 -17.93 -10.63
N PHE A 183 8.15 -16.89 -10.37
CA PHE A 183 7.36 -16.76 -9.13
C PHE A 183 6.36 -17.91 -8.97
N ASP A 184 5.64 -18.23 -10.03
CA ASP A 184 4.67 -19.33 -10.04
C ASP A 184 5.35 -20.69 -9.77
N LYS A 185 6.52 -20.90 -10.35
CA LYS A 185 7.33 -22.11 -10.17
C LYS A 185 8.14 -22.13 -8.87
N ASN A 186 8.12 -21.06 -8.08
CA ASN A 186 8.91 -20.90 -6.86
C ASN A 186 10.42 -21.04 -7.10
N ILE A 187 10.94 -20.45 -8.16
CA ILE A 187 12.37 -20.45 -8.51
C ILE A 187 12.87 -19.01 -8.68
N LYS A 188 14.14 -18.77 -8.36
CA LYS A 188 14.77 -17.45 -8.53
C LYS A 188 14.82 -17.06 -10.00
N SER A 189 14.43 -15.83 -10.35
CA SER A 189 14.69 -15.27 -11.68
C SER A 189 16.17 -14.97 -11.90
N THR A 190 16.66 -15.28 -13.10
CA THR A 190 18.06 -15.07 -13.49
C THR A 190 18.22 -14.14 -14.68
N PHE A 191 17.14 -13.78 -15.36
CA PHE A 191 17.14 -12.88 -16.50
C PHE A 191 15.83 -12.07 -16.55
N ILE A 192 15.87 -10.96 -17.28
CA ILE A 192 14.72 -10.11 -17.59
C ILE A 192 14.21 -10.51 -18.96
N GLY A 193 12.88 -10.76 -19.06
CA GLY A 193 12.22 -11.09 -20.32
C GLY A 193 11.87 -9.84 -21.14
N THR A 194 10.70 -9.86 -21.78
CA THR A 194 10.20 -8.76 -22.64
C THR A 194 9.78 -7.51 -21.86
N VAL A 195 9.41 -7.67 -20.59
CA VAL A 195 9.01 -6.57 -19.71
C VAL A 195 10.21 -6.13 -18.88
N GLU A 196 10.74 -4.96 -19.18
CA GLU A 196 11.83 -4.36 -18.40
C GLU A 196 11.27 -3.67 -17.15
N PRO A 197 11.81 -3.95 -15.95
CA PRO A 197 11.36 -3.28 -14.72
C PRO A 197 11.65 -1.79 -14.75
N SER A 198 10.68 -1.01 -14.33
CA SER A 198 10.79 0.47 -14.33
C SER A 198 11.27 1.06 -13.01
N TYR A 199 11.35 0.29 -11.95
CA TYR A 199 11.75 0.76 -10.60
C TYR A 199 13.15 1.36 -10.58
N LYS A 200 13.30 2.52 -9.91
CA LYS A 200 14.59 3.18 -9.68
C LYS A 200 14.94 3.15 -8.19
N PRO A 201 16.21 2.92 -7.85
CA PRO A 201 17.44 2.94 -8.67
C PRO A 201 17.67 1.67 -9.49
N GLY A 202 16.94 0.58 -9.28
CA GLY A 202 17.07 -0.68 -10.00
C GLY A 202 16.48 -1.85 -9.22
N VAL A 203 16.51 -3.02 -9.81
CA VAL A 203 15.98 -4.25 -9.20
C VAL A 203 17.06 -5.32 -9.05
N THR A 204 16.90 -6.18 -8.06
CA THR A 204 17.66 -7.42 -7.88
C THR A 204 16.75 -8.60 -8.20
N LEU A 205 17.14 -9.43 -9.19
CA LEU A 205 16.38 -10.63 -9.52
C LEU A 205 16.51 -11.67 -8.41
N THR A 206 15.38 -12.08 -7.84
CA THR A 206 15.32 -12.91 -6.65
C THR A 206 14.19 -13.95 -6.73
N ASN A 207 13.91 -14.62 -5.61
CA ASN A 207 12.68 -15.37 -5.39
C ASN A 207 11.85 -14.64 -4.32
N LEU A 208 10.78 -13.97 -4.71
CA LEU A 208 9.90 -13.22 -3.81
C LEU A 208 9.14 -14.13 -2.81
N ASN A 209 8.99 -15.43 -3.12
CA ASN A 209 8.36 -16.37 -2.20
C ASN A 209 9.16 -16.51 -0.89
N ASP A 210 10.46 -16.20 -0.88
CA ASP A 210 11.35 -16.37 0.29
C ASP A 210 11.00 -15.36 1.41
N ILE A 211 10.32 -14.27 1.11
CA ILE A 211 9.98 -13.22 2.07
C ILE A 211 8.48 -13.09 2.36
N MET A 212 7.64 -13.74 1.56
CA MET A 212 6.18 -13.68 1.73
C MET A 212 5.67 -14.81 2.61
N PRO A 213 4.66 -14.58 3.45
CA PRO A 213 3.87 -15.68 4.01
C PRO A 213 3.25 -16.52 2.89
N SER A 214 3.19 -17.85 3.07
CA SER A 214 2.70 -18.77 2.05
C SER A 214 1.29 -18.43 1.57
N PHE A 215 0.39 -18.05 2.49
CA PHE A 215 -0.96 -17.66 2.11
C PHE A 215 -1.02 -16.43 1.18
N VAL A 216 -0.04 -15.53 1.28
CA VAL A 216 0.07 -14.37 0.37
C VAL A 216 0.55 -14.84 -0.99
N SER A 217 1.67 -15.56 -1.06
CA SER A 217 2.25 -16.00 -2.33
C SER A 217 1.32 -16.95 -3.12
N GLU A 218 0.68 -17.88 -2.46
CA GLU A 218 -0.29 -18.81 -3.08
C GLU A 218 -1.51 -18.06 -3.64
N THR A 219 -2.09 -17.14 -2.84
CA THR A 219 -3.24 -16.36 -3.28
C THR A 219 -2.89 -15.39 -4.42
N LEU A 220 -1.66 -14.84 -4.45
CA LEU A 220 -1.17 -14.04 -5.57
C LEU A 220 -1.07 -14.87 -6.86
N LYS A 221 -0.48 -16.08 -6.80
CA LYS A 221 -0.35 -16.98 -7.94
C LYS A 221 -1.71 -17.32 -8.55
N ASP A 222 -2.65 -17.72 -7.70
CA ASP A 222 -4.01 -18.04 -8.13
C ASP A 222 -4.75 -16.84 -8.70
N GLY A 223 -4.63 -15.69 -8.02
CA GLY A 223 -5.25 -14.43 -8.45
C GLY A 223 -4.72 -13.94 -9.79
N ILE A 224 -3.42 -13.94 -10.02
CA ILE A 224 -2.82 -13.53 -11.29
C ILE A 224 -3.26 -14.45 -12.43
N LYS A 225 -3.27 -15.75 -12.23
CA LYS A 225 -3.80 -16.73 -13.21
C LYS A 225 -5.29 -16.52 -13.47
N PHE A 226 -6.08 -16.23 -12.44
CA PHE A 226 -7.51 -15.93 -12.60
C PHE A 226 -7.71 -14.64 -13.39
N PHE A 227 -6.90 -13.63 -13.18
CA PHE A 227 -7.00 -12.36 -13.90
C PHE A 227 -6.75 -12.51 -15.39
N ASP A 228 -5.92 -13.47 -15.81
CA ASP A 228 -5.69 -13.76 -17.23
C ASP A 228 -6.97 -14.18 -17.97
N ASN A 229 -7.92 -14.81 -17.28
CA ASN A 229 -9.22 -15.14 -17.85
C ASN A 229 -10.13 -13.90 -18.08
N ARG A 230 -9.81 -12.78 -17.42
CA ARG A 230 -10.55 -11.52 -17.53
C ARG A 230 -9.85 -10.49 -18.41
N LEU A 231 -8.54 -10.50 -18.38
CA LEU A 231 -7.66 -9.63 -19.14
C LEU A 231 -6.53 -10.50 -19.71
N HIS A 232 -6.74 -10.98 -20.92
CA HIS A 232 -5.84 -11.93 -21.56
C HIS A 232 -4.41 -11.38 -21.68
N GLY A 233 -3.42 -12.16 -21.25
CA GLY A 233 -2.02 -11.75 -21.13
C GLY A 233 -1.64 -11.15 -19.76
N PHE A 234 -2.57 -11.10 -18.80
CA PHE A 234 -2.24 -10.63 -17.45
C PHE A 234 -1.23 -11.54 -16.75
N ALA A 235 -1.32 -12.86 -16.95
CA ALA A 235 -0.35 -13.86 -16.47
C ALA A 235 0.80 -14.11 -17.47
N ASN A 236 1.19 -13.08 -18.26
CA ASN A 236 2.33 -13.20 -19.17
C ASN A 236 3.57 -13.68 -18.36
N PRO A 237 4.27 -14.75 -18.82
CA PRO A 237 5.47 -15.28 -18.16
C PRO A 237 6.53 -14.24 -17.84
N ASP A 238 6.66 -13.21 -18.69
CA ASP A 238 7.65 -12.15 -18.57
C ASP A 238 7.19 -10.93 -17.78
N SER A 239 5.92 -10.91 -17.28
CA SER A 239 5.48 -9.85 -16.39
C SER A 239 6.38 -9.79 -15.16
N ILE A 240 6.78 -8.56 -14.77
CA ILE A 240 7.68 -8.35 -13.64
C ILE A 240 6.88 -8.06 -12.37
N LEU A 241 7.16 -8.84 -11.35
CA LEU A 241 6.71 -8.61 -9.97
C LEU A 241 7.82 -7.92 -9.21
N THR A 242 7.52 -6.75 -8.64
CA THR A 242 8.47 -5.98 -7.81
C THR A 242 7.88 -5.84 -6.41
N GLY A 243 8.63 -6.24 -5.41
CA GLY A 243 8.13 -6.29 -4.01
C GLY A 243 8.88 -5.34 -3.09
N MET A 244 8.29 -5.08 -1.95
CA MET A 244 6.95 -5.41 -1.47
C MET A 244 6.06 -4.16 -1.50
N GLU A 245 4.78 -4.34 -1.84
CA GLU A 245 3.76 -3.31 -1.63
C GLU A 245 2.97 -3.65 -0.36
N THR A 246 3.24 -2.93 0.71
CA THR A 246 2.72 -3.23 2.05
C THR A 246 1.79 -2.14 2.56
N ARG A 247 1.81 -0.95 1.95
CA ARG A 247 1.17 0.26 2.46
C ARG A 247 -0.04 0.67 1.62
N SER A 248 -0.92 -0.28 1.31
CA SER A 248 -2.18 -0.01 0.60
C SER A 248 -3.23 0.66 1.47
N SER A 249 -3.20 0.43 2.79
CA SER A 249 -4.09 1.07 3.78
C SER A 249 -3.49 0.97 5.18
N SER A 250 -4.05 1.75 6.12
CA SER A 250 -3.61 1.70 7.52
C SER A 250 -3.89 0.33 8.13
N PRO A 251 -2.91 -0.30 8.82
CA PRO A 251 -3.13 -1.53 9.59
C PRO A 251 -3.76 -1.26 10.96
N VAL A 252 -3.99 0.02 11.29
CA VAL A 252 -4.50 0.48 12.59
C VAL A 252 -5.73 1.34 12.35
N ARG A 253 -6.69 1.25 13.28
CA ARG A 253 -7.78 2.22 13.39
C ARG A 253 -7.67 2.97 14.71
N ILE A 254 -7.74 4.30 14.64
CA ILE A 254 -7.87 5.16 15.82
C ILE A 254 -9.37 5.30 16.12
N LEU A 255 -9.83 4.80 17.25
CA LEU A 255 -11.24 4.77 17.56
C LEU A 255 -11.82 6.17 17.72
N ARG A 256 -13.03 6.36 17.20
CA ARG A 256 -13.85 7.57 17.34
C ARG A 256 -15.33 7.21 17.45
N ASP A 257 -16.09 8.05 18.12
CA ASP A 257 -17.52 7.89 18.32
C ASP A 257 -18.34 8.34 17.09
N GLU A 258 -19.65 8.37 17.23
CA GLU A 258 -20.60 8.83 16.20
C GLU A 258 -20.46 10.32 15.86
N ASN A 259 -19.89 11.12 16.77
CA ASN A 259 -19.55 12.53 16.56
C ASN A 259 -18.14 12.71 15.99
N LEU A 260 -17.49 11.62 15.58
CA LEU A 260 -16.14 11.57 15.04
C LEU A 260 -15.04 11.99 16.01
N VAL A 261 -15.32 12.00 17.31
CA VAL A 261 -14.39 12.36 18.39
C VAL A 261 -13.75 11.10 18.97
N SER A 262 -12.45 11.13 19.22
CA SER A 262 -11.75 10.04 19.92
C SER A 262 -12.16 9.99 21.40
N ASN A 263 -11.63 9.00 22.12
CA ASN A 263 -11.77 8.93 23.59
C ASN A 263 -11.12 10.13 24.32
N ILE A 264 -10.34 10.96 23.64
CA ILE A 264 -9.81 12.23 24.15
C ILE A 264 -10.60 13.34 23.47
N ARG A 265 -11.40 14.09 24.24
CA ARG A 265 -12.26 15.16 23.72
C ARG A 265 -11.46 16.20 22.94
N GLY A 266 -11.99 16.63 21.79
CA GLY A 266 -11.39 17.61 20.93
C GLY A 266 -10.37 17.01 19.92
N ILE A 267 -10.11 15.68 19.95
CA ILE A 267 -9.29 15.02 18.93
C ILE A 267 -10.19 14.28 17.96
N TYR A 268 -10.08 14.62 16.67
CA TYR A 268 -10.83 14.06 15.55
C TYR A 268 -9.91 13.24 14.65
N PRO A 269 -9.81 11.91 14.84
CA PRO A 269 -9.03 11.04 13.96
C PRO A 269 -9.65 11.01 12.56
N CYS A 270 -8.85 11.25 11.51
CA CYS A 270 -9.34 11.54 10.18
C CYS A 270 -8.58 10.78 9.09
N GLY A 271 -9.31 10.37 8.07
CA GLY A 271 -8.78 9.88 6.81
C GLY A 271 -8.19 8.48 6.86
N GLU A 272 -7.26 8.23 5.95
CA GLU A 272 -6.65 6.90 5.76
C GLU A 272 -5.80 6.46 6.95
N GLY A 273 -5.00 7.36 7.52
CA GLY A 273 -4.19 7.05 8.69
C GLY A 273 -5.03 6.64 9.90
N ALA A 274 -6.16 7.31 10.12
CA ALA A 274 -7.08 6.93 11.19
C ALA A 274 -7.88 5.65 10.90
N GLY A 275 -7.75 5.04 9.71
CA GLY A 275 -8.37 3.78 9.35
C GLY A 275 -9.81 3.89 8.80
N TYR A 276 -10.27 5.08 8.41
CA TYR A 276 -11.64 5.33 7.92
C TYR A 276 -11.73 5.58 6.42
N ALA A 277 -10.62 5.59 5.72
CA ALA A 277 -10.54 5.75 4.27
C ALA A 277 -9.47 4.82 3.68
N GLY A 278 -9.62 4.48 2.41
CA GLY A 278 -8.68 3.62 1.67
C GLY A 278 -8.23 4.24 0.34
N GLY A 279 -8.31 5.57 0.19
CA GLY A 279 -7.89 6.27 -1.01
C GLY A 279 -8.09 7.78 -0.92
N ILE A 280 -7.58 8.50 -1.90
CA ILE A 280 -7.51 9.98 -1.93
C ILE A 280 -8.89 10.63 -1.71
N MET A 281 -9.88 10.24 -2.52
CA MET A 281 -11.23 10.85 -2.46
C MET A 281 -11.96 10.52 -1.16
N SER A 282 -11.87 9.27 -0.70
CA SER A 282 -12.51 8.86 0.57
C SER A 282 -11.86 9.54 1.77
N ALA A 283 -10.55 9.76 1.75
CA ALA A 283 -9.84 10.50 2.80
C ALA A 283 -10.24 11.99 2.81
N ALA A 284 -10.37 12.61 1.65
CA ALA A 284 -10.84 14.00 1.54
C ALA A 284 -12.29 14.17 2.07
N VAL A 285 -13.19 13.25 1.71
CA VAL A 285 -14.58 13.25 2.21
C VAL A 285 -14.62 13.06 3.73
N ASP A 286 -13.81 12.17 4.28
CA ASP A 286 -13.73 11.96 5.73
C ASP A 286 -13.18 13.21 6.44
N GLY A 287 -12.19 13.89 5.85
CA GLY A 287 -11.67 15.16 6.34
C GLY A 287 -12.73 16.25 6.44
N ILE A 288 -13.56 16.39 5.41
CA ILE A 288 -14.68 17.34 5.40
C ILE A 288 -15.67 17.00 6.52
N LYS A 289 -16.02 15.73 6.70
CA LYS A 289 -16.91 15.28 7.78
C LYS A 289 -16.35 15.61 9.15
N CYS A 290 -15.08 15.35 9.40
CA CYS A 290 -14.41 15.67 10.67
C CYS A 290 -14.38 17.18 10.92
N ALA A 291 -14.10 18.00 9.91
CA ALA A 291 -14.11 19.45 10.04
C ALA A 291 -15.51 19.98 10.39
N ILE A 292 -16.57 19.48 9.73
CA ILE A 292 -17.97 19.85 10.04
C ILE A 292 -18.35 19.41 11.48
N ALA A 293 -17.92 18.24 11.93
CA ALA A 293 -18.18 17.80 13.29
C ALA A 293 -17.46 18.65 14.35
N ALA A 294 -16.24 19.10 14.03
CA ALA A 294 -15.41 19.90 14.95
C ALA A 294 -15.91 21.33 15.18
N ILE A 295 -16.74 21.87 14.28
CA ILE A 295 -17.29 23.24 14.39
C ILE A 295 -18.72 23.29 14.93
N LYS A 296 -19.34 22.13 15.17
CA LYS A 296 -20.65 22.02 15.83
C LYS A 296 -20.51 22.05 17.36
#